data_f8ea2851ead3dbb5529ccf8692054e2e
#
_entry.id   f8ea2851ead3dbb5529ccf8692054e2e
#
_cell.length_a   1.000
_cell.length_b   1.000
_cell.length_c   1.000
_cell.angle_alpha   90.00
_cell.angle_beta   90.00
_cell.angle_gamma   90.00
#
_symmetry.space_group_name_H-M   'P 1'
#
loop_
_entity.id
_entity.type
_entity.pdbx_description
1 polymer ?
#
loop_
_entity_poly.entity_id
_entity_poly.type
_entity_poly.pdbx_seq_one_letter_code
_entity_poly.pdbx_strand_id
1 'polypeptide(L)'
;MNSFTVGALAAKAGINLETVRYYEKIGLMPKPKRKESRYRFYDENDFARLKFIIRAKELGFTLKEIKELLDLRIESKATCGDIKKIAGHKIEDIEQKIKDLQNIKKVLTKLIHQCVNEELSSEECPILEAIEH
;
A
#
# COMPACT_ATOMS: atom_id res chain seq x y z
N MET A 1 -20.05 -10.54 22.29
CA MET A 1 -18.75 -10.12 21.80
C MET A 1 -18.32 -11.04 20.66
N ASN A 2 -18.09 -10.46 19.51
CA ASN A 2 -17.64 -11.23 18.37
C ASN A 2 -16.14 -11.43 18.43
N SER A 3 -15.71 -12.65 18.29
CA SER A 3 -14.30 -12.98 18.18
C SER A 3 -14.07 -13.75 16.89
N PHE A 4 -12.91 -13.53 16.29
CA PHE A 4 -12.55 -14.10 14.98
C PHE A 4 -11.25 -14.87 15.08
N THR A 5 -11.22 -16.03 14.44
CA THR A 5 -9.94 -16.68 14.17
C THR A 5 -9.22 -15.84 13.10
N VAL A 6 -7.92 -16.06 12.91
CA VAL A 6 -7.17 -15.35 11.87
C VAL A 6 -7.78 -15.60 10.49
N GLY A 7 -8.24 -16.82 10.23
CA GLY A 7 -8.90 -17.15 8.96
C GLY A 7 -10.22 -16.43 8.77
N ALA A 8 -11.06 -16.38 9.82
CA ALA A 8 -12.34 -15.67 9.77
C ALA A 8 -12.13 -14.16 9.60
N LEU A 9 -11.14 -13.59 10.30
CA LEU A 9 -10.79 -12.18 10.18
C LEU A 9 -10.37 -11.84 8.76
N ALA A 10 -9.48 -12.63 8.17
CA ALA A 10 -9.00 -12.43 6.81
C ALA A 10 -10.15 -12.52 5.80
N ALA A 11 -11.01 -13.53 5.95
CA ALA A 11 -12.17 -13.71 5.06
C ALA A 11 -13.12 -12.53 5.16
N LYS A 12 -13.42 -12.05 6.37
CA LYS A 12 -14.31 -10.91 6.58
C LYS A 12 -13.74 -9.62 5.99
N ALA A 13 -12.43 -9.44 6.05
CA ALA A 13 -11.75 -8.29 5.51
C ALA A 13 -11.48 -8.40 4.00
N GLY A 14 -11.69 -9.58 3.42
CA GLY A 14 -11.44 -9.81 2.00
C GLY A 14 -9.98 -9.85 1.60
N ILE A 15 -9.10 -10.27 2.51
CA ILE A 15 -7.66 -10.37 2.24
C ILE A 15 -7.14 -11.76 2.57
N ASN A 16 -5.91 -12.03 2.14
CA ASN A 16 -5.23 -13.29 2.35
C ASN A 16 -4.81 -13.44 3.83
N LEU A 17 -4.95 -14.64 4.36
CA LEU A 17 -4.51 -15.01 5.70
C LEU A 17 -3.04 -14.64 5.95
N GLU A 18 -2.18 -14.90 4.98
CA GLU A 18 -0.76 -14.61 5.08
C GLU A 18 -0.49 -13.11 5.25
N THR A 19 -1.32 -12.27 4.64
CA THR A 19 -1.22 -10.81 4.78
C THR A 19 -1.50 -10.38 6.23
N VAL A 20 -2.52 -10.97 6.87
CA VAL A 20 -2.83 -10.67 8.27
C VAL A 20 -1.65 -11.07 9.17
N ARG A 21 -1.09 -12.24 8.94
CA ARG A 21 0.08 -12.73 9.70
C ARG A 21 1.30 -11.83 9.50
N TYR A 22 1.49 -11.35 8.27
CA TYR A 22 2.57 -10.42 7.98
C TYR A 22 2.40 -9.11 8.74
N TYR A 23 1.18 -8.55 8.76
CA TYR A 23 0.89 -7.33 9.51
C TYR A 23 1.10 -7.52 11.01
N GLU A 24 0.78 -8.69 11.53
CA GLU A 24 1.06 -9.04 12.92
C GLU A 24 2.58 -9.06 13.17
N LYS A 25 3.33 -9.68 12.25
CA LYS A 25 4.78 -9.80 12.36
C LYS A 25 5.48 -8.43 12.38
N ILE A 26 5.04 -7.48 11.56
CA ILE A 26 5.66 -6.16 11.47
C ILE A 26 5.07 -5.15 12.46
N GLY A 27 4.14 -5.57 13.29
CA GLY A 27 3.57 -4.73 14.33
C GLY A 27 2.43 -3.81 13.92
N LEU A 28 1.89 -3.97 12.71
CA LEU A 28 0.69 -3.21 12.27
C LEU A 28 -0.57 -3.74 12.93
N MET A 29 -0.67 -5.05 13.08
CA MET A 29 -1.76 -5.70 13.79
C MET A 29 -1.24 -6.21 15.14
N PRO A 30 -2.04 -6.14 16.19
CA PRO A 30 -1.65 -6.72 17.47
C PRO A 30 -1.62 -8.24 17.37
N LYS A 31 -0.84 -8.86 18.24
CA LYS A 31 -0.86 -10.32 18.34
C LYS A 31 -2.24 -10.76 18.77
N PRO A 32 -2.76 -11.87 18.22
CA PRO A 32 -4.09 -12.34 18.61
C PRO A 32 -4.15 -12.68 20.09
N LYS A 33 -5.29 -12.37 20.69
CA LYS A 33 -5.56 -12.70 22.08
C LYS A 33 -5.79 -14.21 22.19
N ARG A 34 -5.50 -14.77 23.35
CA ARG A 34 -5.74 -16.18 23.61
C ARG A 34 -6.89 -16.34 24.60
N LYS A 35 -7.83 -17.21 24.26
CA LYS A 35 -8.88 -17.63 25.19
C LYS A 35 -8.30 -18.63 26.18
N GLU A 36 -9.02 -18.93 27.25
CA GLU A 36 -8.64 -19.93 28.25
C GLU A 36 -8.30 -21.30 27.61
N SER A 37 -8.96 -21.59 26.48
CA SER A 37 -8.70 -22.80 25.68
C SER A 37 -7.46 -22.72 24.83
N ARG A 38 -6.65 -21.67 24.95
CA ARG A 38 -5.43 -21.38 24.20
C ARG A 38 -5.63 -21.11 22.70
N TYR A 39 -6.86 -20.97 22.22
CA TYR A 39 -7.11 -20.58 20.83
C TYR A 39 -6.87 -19.08 20.65
N ARG A 40 -6.17 -18.72 19.57
CA ARG A 40 -5.92 -17.33 19.20
C ARG A 40 -7.20 -16.74 18.60
N PHE A 41 -7.50 -15.50 18.96
CA PHE A 41 -8.66 -14.81 18.41
C PHE A 41 -8.40 -13.30 18.30
N TYR A 42 -9.18 -12.67 17.42
CA TYR A 42 -9.22 -11.22 17.24
C TYR A 42 -10.61 -10.73 17.58
N ASP A 43 -10.71 -9.46 17.98
CA ASP A 43 -12.00 -8.83 18.31
C ASP A 43 -12.43 -7.81 17.26
N GLU A 44 -13.56 -7.12 17.52
CA GLU A 44 -14.09 -6.11 16.61
C GLU A 44 -13.13 -4.92 16.43
N ASN A 45 -12.37 -4.57 17.46
CA ASN A 45 -11.39 -3.50 17.36
C ASN A 45 -10.27 -3.88 16.41
N ASP A 46 -9.87 -5.13 16.44
CA ASP A 46 -8.85 -5.65 15.53
C ASP A 46 -9.35 -5.62 14.08
N PHE A 47 -10.62 -5.94 13.88
CA PHE A 47 -11.25 -5.88 12.57
C PHE A 47 -11.27 -4.44 12.03
N ALA A 48 -11.68 -3.49 12.88
CA ALA A 48 -11.69 -2.08 12.52
C ALA A 48 -10.29 -1.57 12.15
N ARG A 49 -9.27 -2.00 12.92
CA ARG A 49 -7.88 -1.66 12.64
C ARG A 49 -7.42 -2.23 11.30
N LEU A 50 -7.77 -3.47 11.02
CA LEU A 50 -7.42 -4.12 9.73
C LEU A 50 -8.08 -3.40 8.56
N LYS A 51 -9.35 -3.02 8.69
CA LYS A 51 -10.05 -2.23 7.66
C LYS A 51 -9.34 -0.91 7.39
N PHE A 52 -8.91 -0.24 8.45
CA PHE A 52 -8.15 1.01 8.34
C PHE A 52 -6.86 0.78 7.54
N ILE A 53 -6.11 -0.27 7.88
CA ILE A 53 -4.85 -0.59 7.18
C ILE A 53 -5.10 -0.82 5.69
N ILE A 54 -6.12 -1.60 5.36
CA ILE A 54 -6.47 -1.92 3.97
C ILE A 54 -6.81 -0.63 3.20
N ARG A 55 -7.65 0.21 3.79
CA ARG A 55 -8.07 1.46 3.13
C ARG A 55 -6.89 2.42 2.95
N ALA A 56 -6.05 2.55 3.96
CA ALA A 56 -4.88 3.44 3.89
C ALA A 56 -3.91 2.96 2.80
N LYS A 57 -3.73 1.65 2.64
CA LYS A 57 -2.94 1.10 1.54
C LYS A 57 -3.52 1.44 0.18
N GLU A 58 -4.83 1.34 0.03
CA GLU A 58 -5.52 1.74 -1.22
C GLU A 58 -5.29 3.21 -1.55
N LEU A 59 -5.17 4.05 -0.53
CA LEU A 59 -4.91 5.48 -0.70
C LEU A 59 -3.44 5.80 -0.98
N GLY A 60 -2.60 4.77 -1.03
CA GLY A 60 -1.20 4.95 -1.40
C GLY A 60 -0.24 5.14 -0.24
N PHE A 61 -0.70 5.01 1.01
CA PHE A 61 0.21 5.08 2.16
C PHE A 61 1.08 3.84 2.25
N THR A 62 2.34 4.04 2.62
CA THR A 62 3.26 2.94 2.90
C THR A 62 2.93 2.32 4.25
N LEU A 63 3.40 1.10 4.48
CA LEU A 63 3.18 0.43 5.78
C LEU A 63 3.75 1.25 6.94
N LYS A 64 4.89 1.89 6.73
CA LYS A 64 5.50 2.78 7.74
C LYS A 64 4.60 3.97 8.04
N GLU A 65 4.05 4.61 7.02
CA GLU A 65 3.13 5.74 7.17
C GLU A 65 1.84 5.32 7.86
N ILE A 66 1.34 4.13 7.54
CA ILE A 66 0.13 3.58 8.17
C ILE A 66 0.38 3.37 9.66
N LYS A 67 1.56 2.87 10.04
CA LYS A 67 1.91 2.70 11.44
C LYS A 67 1.96 4.05 12.17
N GLU A 68 2.52 5.07 11.54
CA GLU A 68 2.52 6.42 12.10
C GLU A 68 1.10 6.95 12.34
N LEU A 69 0.21 6.74 11.36
CA LEU A 69 -1.20 7.15 11.48
C LEU A 69 -1.90 6.41 12.63
N LEU A 70 -1.65 5.11 12.75
CA LEU A 70 -2.24 4.29 13.81
C LEU A 70 -1.74 4.72 15.19
N ASP A 71 -0.45 5.02 15.30
CA ASP A 71 0.16 5.47 16.55
C ASP A 71 -0.42 6.83 16.97
N LEU A 72 -0.58 7.76 16.02
CA LEU A 72 -1.17 9.07 16.29
C LEU A 72 -2.64 8.97 16.70
N ARG A 73 -3.37 8.01 16.15
CA ARG A 73 -4.79 7.82 16.46
C ARG A 73 -5.04 7.53 17.92
N ILE A 74 -4.12 6.85 18.60
CA ILE A 74 -4.26 6.48 20.00
C ILE A 74 -3.54 7.44 20.95
N GLU A 75 -2.73 8.36 20.42
CA GLU A 75 -2.01 9.31 21.26
C GLU A 75 -2.93 10.47 21.65
N SER A 76 -3.07 10.70 22.98
CA SER A 76 -3.97 11.71 23.52
C SER A 76 -3.60 13.15 23.14
N LYS A 77 -2.32 13.41 22.87
CA LYS A 77 -1.82 14.75 22.51
C LYS A 77 -1.81 15.01 21.01
N ALA A 78 -2.05 13.98 20.21
CA ALA A 78 -2.06 14.13 18.75
C ALA A 78 -3.30 14.91 18.31
N THR A 79 -3.14 15.70 17.26
CA THR A 79 -4.21 16.53 16.71
C THR A 79 -4.50 16.15 15.27
N CYS A 80 -5.64 16.60 14.78
CA CYS A 80 -5.97 16.47 13.35
C CYS A 80 -4.90 17.15 12.48
N GLY A 81 -4.25 18.21 12.98
CA GLY A 81 -3.15 18.87 12.30
C GLY A 81 -1.94 17.95 12.08
N ASP A 82 -1.67 17.05 13.03
CA ASP A 82 -0.58 16.08 12.89
C ASP A 82 -0.89 15.09 11.76
N ILE A 83 -2.13 14.63 11.68
CA ILE A 83 -2.59 13.75 10.59
C ILE A 83 -2.55 14.48 9.25
N LYS A 84 -2.96 15.75 9.24
CA LYS A 84 -2.95 16.59 8.03
C LYS A 84 -1.53 16.72 7.45
N LYS A 85 -0.52 16.80 8.29
CA LYS A 85 0.89 16.88 7.83
C LYS A 85 1.28 15.62 7.08
N ILE A 86 0.93 14.45 7.62
CA ILE A 86 1.26 13.17 6.97
C ILE A 86 0.56 13.07 5.62
N ALA A 87 -0.73 13.40 5.57
CA ALA A 87 -1.50 13.38 4.34
C ALA A 87 -0.96 14.40 3.32
N GLY A 88 -0.53 15.57 3.79
CA GLY A 88 0.07 16.60 2.94
C GLY A 88 1.37 16.14 2.30
N HIS A 89 2.25 15.49 3.06
CA HIS A 89 3.47 14.90 2.51
C HIS A 89 3.16 13.82 1.47
N LYS A 90 2.14 13.02 1.72
CA LYS A 90 1.71 12.00 0.76
C LYS A 90 1.22 12.64 -0.54
N ILE A 91 0.50 13.74 -0.47
CA ILE A 91 0.04 14.49 -1.65
C ILE A 91 1.25 14.99 -2.46
N GLU A 92 2.25 15.53 -1.79
CA GLU A 92 3.49 16.00 -2.46
C GLU A 92 4.19 14.85 -3.18
N ASP A 93 4.29 13.68 -2.53
CA ASP A 93 4.89 12.49 -3.14
C ASP A 93 4.11 12.05 -4.38
N ILE A 94 2.78 12.08 -4.29
CA ILE A 94 1.90 11.71 -5.41
C ILE A 94 2.07 12.69 -6.57
N GLU A 95 2.12 13.99 -6.28
CA GLU A 95 2.33 15.02 -7.31
C GLU A 95 3.65 14.82 -8.04
N GLN A 96 4.71 14.45 -7.30
CA GLN A 96 6.01 14.16 -7.90
C GLN A 96 5.94 12.91 -8.79
N LYS A 97 5.24 11.87 -8.34
CA LYS A 97 5.05 10.65 -9.14
C LYS A 97 4.26 10.92 -10.41
N ILE A 98 3.26 11.79 -10.34
CA ILE A 98 2.49 12.20 -11.52
C ILE A 98 3.42 12.87 -12.53
N LYS A 99 4.26 13.77 -12.08
CA LYS A 99 5.26 14.42 -12.94
C LYS A 99 6.20 13.40 -13.57
N ASP A 100 6.72 12.50 -12.76
CA ASP A 100 7.65 11.46 -13.25
C ASP A 100 6.99 10.58 -14.29
N LEU A 101 5.74 10.18 -14.06
CA LEU A 101 4.98 9.36 -15.02
C LEU A 101 4.70 10.13 -16.30
N GLN A 102 4.37 11.43 -16.22
CA GLN A 102 4.19 12.26 -17.40
C GLN A 102 5.47 12.34 -18.21
N ASN A 103 6.62 12.47 -17.57
CA ASN A 103 7.92 12.50 -18.23
C ASN A 103 8.23 11.18 -18.92
N ILE A 104 7.99 10.06 -18.24
CA ILE A 104 8.17 8.73 -18.81
C ILE A 104 7.27 8.53 -20.02
N LYS A 105 6.00 8.93 -19.91
CA LYS A 105 5.04 8.85 -21.01
C LYS A 105 5.53 9.66 -22.21
N LYS A 106 6.05 10.84 -21.98
CA LYS A 106 6.57 11.73 -23.02
C LYS A 106 7.74 11.08 -23.76
N VAL A 107 8.68 10.48 -23.01
CA VAL A 107 9.83 9.78 -23.59
C VAL A 107 9.38 8.58 -24.41
N LEU A 108 8.48 7.76 -23.85
CA LEU A 108 7.99 6.56 -24.55
C LEU A 108 7.21 6.93 -25.81
N THR A 109 6.46 8.03 -25.76
CA THR A 109 5.72 8.53 -26.94
C THR A 109 6.68 8.90 -28.06
N LYS A 110 7.78 9.57 -27.74
CA LYS A 110 8.81 9.90 -28.74
C LYS A 110 9.46 8.63 -29.30
N LEU A 111 9.76 7.67 -28.43
CA LEU A 111 10.38 6.42 -28.85
C LEU A 111 9.50 5.63 -29.82
N ILE A 112 8.19 5.58 -29.55
CA ILE A 112 7.23 4.90 -30.43
C ILE A 112 7.27 5.47 -31.84
N HIS A 113 7.37 6.79 -31.96
CA HIS A 113 7.41 7.45 -33.28
C HIS A 113 8.69 7.20 -34.06
N GLN A 114 9.72 6.66 -33.45
CA GLN A 114 10.95 6.28 -34.14
C GLN A 114 10.79 5.02 -34.98
N CYS A 115 9.79 4.22 -34.69
CA CYS A 115 9.48 3.04 -35.49
C CYS A 115 8.61 3.45 -36.68
N VAL A 116 9.23 3.68 -37.83
CA VAL A 116 8.51 4.04 -39.05
C VAL A 116 8.19 2.82 -39.91
N ASN A 117 8.82 1.70 -39.66
CA ASN A 117 8.54 0.42 -40.32
C ASN A 117 8.41 -0.67 -39.26
N GLU A 118 7.17 -1.04 -38.96
CA GLU A 118 6.84 -2.02 -37.91
C GLU A 118 7.32 -3.44 -38.24
N GLU A 119 7.66 -3.69 -39.49
CA GLU A 119 8.15 -5.01 -39.94
C GLU A 119 9.66 -5.20 -39.82
N LEU A 120 10.40 -4.18 -39.37
CA LEU A 120 11.84 -4.32 -39.12
C LEU A 120 12.07 -5.37 -38.03
N SER A 121 13.17 -6.11 -38.18
CA SER A 121 13.57 -7.04 -37.13
C SER A 121 13.93 -6.28 -35.86
N SER A 122 13.85 -6.93 -34.71
CA SER A 122 14.21 -6.32 -33.43
C SER A 122 15.67 -5.87 -33.39
N GLU A 123 16.55 -6.50 -34.14
CA GLU A 123 17.96 -6.11 -34.22
C GLU A 123 18.16 -4.74 -34.85
N GLU A 124 17.23 -4.34 -35.70
CA GLU A 124 17.27 -3.05 -36.40
C GLU A 124 16.30 -2.00 -35.78
N CYS A 125 15.70 -2.33 -34.67
CA CYS A 125 14.67 -1.48 -34.05
C CYS A 125 15.28 -0.20 -33.47
N PRO A 126 14.88 1.00 -33.97
CA PRO A 126 15.39 2.27 -33.45
C PRO A 126 14.98 2.53 -31.98
N ILE A 127 13.85 1.97 -31.56
CA ILE A 127 13.35 2.15 -30.18
C ILE A 127 14.31 1.46 -29.20
N LEU A 128 14.64 0.21 -29.46
CA LEU A 128 15.57 -0.55 -28.62
C LEU A 128 16.94 0.10 -28.57
N GLU A 129 17.42 0.57 -29.70
CA GLU A 129 18.71 1.25 -29.82
C GLU A 129 18.69 2.55 -28.97
N ALA A 130 17.63 3.31 -29.05
CA ALA A 130 17.46 4.56 -28.27
C ALA A 130 17.45 4.29 -26.76
N ILE A 131 16.84 3.19 -26.31
CA ILE A 131 16.81 2.81 -24.89
C ILE A 131 18.20 2.43 -24.39
N GLU A 132 19.01 1.78 -25.23
CA GLU A 132 20.37 1.38 -24.85
C GLU A 132 21.33 2.55 -24.67
N HIS A 133 21.04 3.68 -25.29
CA HIS A 133 21.85 4.90 -25.22
C HIS A 133 21.14 5.99 -24.42
#